data_07c763e6534425add82e59d4ceb4e306
#
_entry.id   07c763e6534425add82e59d4ceb4e306
#
_cell.length_a   1.000
_cell.length_b   1.000
_cell.length_c   1.000
_cell.angle_alpha   90.00
_cell.angle_beta   90.00
_cell.angle_gamma   90.00
#
_symmetry.space_group_name_H-M   'P 1'
#
loop_
_entity.id
_entity.type
_entity.pdbx_description
1 polymer ?
#
loop_
_entity_poly.entity_id
_entity_poly.type
_entity_poly.pdbx_seq_one_letter_code
_entity_poly.pdbx_strand_id
1 'polypeptide(L)'
;MRIKKKVLGAAVASLALLLAACSTNTPTAEPSSSAPAATDDIVTIGLITKFPVDFYDIMVDAAKEWDANEPGAEVIYAQGSSGTDDEGVIAAIQSMVTQGVDAIAITPTSPNVAGELQKAVDAGIYVILVDNDIPDWDGKSTVVTTDNYAGGELAGQWFLDNVPAGTKLAILQGVLGNPSLDDRVQGMLDVVGDHVTVVAETPTDCDQTKGLNAAQDILTANPDVEAIYAACGPPLLGAHEAIKSAGLEGMLVTIGFDALPDEVAAIIAGTQTGSVAQFPAKMGSLGVQAAFDAVMGETLPPLIDTGTAMVTKDNAADFQ
;
A
#
# COMPACT_ATOMS: atom_id res chain seq x y z
N MET A 1 -74.17 0.64 12.07
CA MET A 1 -75.48 1.33 11.86
C MET A 1 -75.37 2.28 10.70
N ARG A 2 -76.05 1.93 9.62
CA ARG A 2 -76.73 2.77 8.63
C ARG A 2 -75.91 3.89 7.97
N ILE A 3 -75.56 3.81 6.65
CA ILE A 3 -76.50 3.98 5.45
C ILE A 3 -76.50 5.46 5.04
N LYS A 4 -76.19 5.89 3.88
CA LYS A 4 -76.67 5.87 2.49
C LYS A 4 -76.03 7.02 1.76
N LYS A 5 -75.49 6.87 0.59
CA LYS A 5 -76.13 6.87 -0.75
C LYS A 5 -76.28 8.24 -1.41
N LYS A 6 -75.78 8.29 -2.63
CA LYS A 6 -76.34 8.73 -3.91
C LYS A 6 -76.09 10.21 -4.28
N VAL A 7 -75.94 10.73 -5.51
CA VAL A 7 -76.25 10.29 -6.88
C VAL A 7 -75.63 11.35 -7.82
N LEU A 8 -74.96 11.01 -8.89
CA LEU A 8 -75.30 11.12 -10.32
C LEU A 8 -75.55 12.52 -10.92
N GLY A 9 -74.84 12.85 -11.96
CA GLY A 9 -75.14 13.92 -12.91
C GLY A 9 -74.29 13.82 -14.16
N ALA A 10 -74.84 13.26 -15.23
CA ALA A 10 -74.26 13.14 -16.56
C ALA A 10 -74.87 14.26 -17.47
N ALA A 11 -74.09 14.69 -18.47
CA ALA A 11 -74.56 15.18 -19.80
C ALA A 11 -73.32 15.60 -20.58
N VAL A 12 -72.91 14.96 -21.65
CA VAL A 12 -73.38 14.73 -23.04
C VAL A 12 -73.02 15.90 -23.97
N ALA A 13 -72.29 15.48 -25.04
CA ALA A 13 -72.22 15.91 -26.47
C ALA A 13 -71.51 17.26 -26.74
N SER A 14 -70.68 17.44 -27.79
CA SER A 14 -70.73 16.99 -29.19
C SER A 14 -69.39 17.24 -29.88
N LEU A 15 -68.85 16.36 -30.58
CA LEU A 15 -68.64 16.11 -32.02
C LEU A 15 -68.26 17.33 -32.88
N ALA A 16 -67.00 17.38 -33.36
CA ALA A 16 -66.56 17.89 -34.63
C ALA A 16 -65.31 17.21 -35.16
N LEU A 17 -65.47 16.38 -36.19
CA LEU A 17 -64.37 15.86 -37.02
C LEU A 17 -63.81 16.98 -37.89
N LEU A 18 -62.50 17.08 -38.03
CA LEU A 18 -61.80 17.50 -39.23
C LEU A 18 -60.54 16.68 -39.44
N LEU A 19 -60.58 15.87 -40.52
CA LEU A 19 -59.45 15.15 -41.07
C LEU A 19 -58.48 16.16 -41.76
N ALA A 20 -57.23 16.08 -41.51
CA ALA A 20 -56.17 16.42 -42.47
C ALA A 20 -54.98 15.49 -42.28
N ALA A 21 -54.62 14.84 -43.37
CA ALA A 21 -53.60 13.81 -43.46
C ALA A 21 -52.19 14.36 -43.66
N CYS A 22 -51.22 13.43 -43.50
CA CYS A 22 -49.81 13.43 -43.97
C CYS A 22 -48.78 14.19 -43.09
N SER A 23 -47.85 13.55 -42.46
CA SER A 23 -46.73 12.79 -43.00
C SER A 23 -45.90 12.18 -41.86
N THR A 24 -45.45 10.98 -42.11
CA THR A 24 -44.53 10.19 -41.32
C THR A 24 -43.18 10.89 -41.16
N ASN A 25 -42.78 11.16 -39.91
CA ASN A 25 -41.39 11.13 -39.50
C ASN A 25 -41.36 10.76 -38.01
N THR A 26 -41.04 9.51 -37.77
CA THR A 26 -40.73 9.01 -36.43
C THR A 26 -39.28 9.41 -36.11
N PRO A 27 -39.01 10.25 -35.11
CA PRO A 27 -37.67 10.35 -34.58
C PRO A 27 -37.44 9.11 -33.74
N THR A 28 -36.52 8.28 -34.17
CA THR A 28 -35.86 7.26 -33.31
C THR A 28 -35.26 8.00 -32.13
N ALA A 29 -35.83 7.78 -30.95
CA ALA A 29 -35.20 8.20 -29.71
C ALA A 29 -33.94 7.36 -29.53
N GLU A 30 -32.78 7.96 -29.75
CA GLU A 30 -31.52 7.42 -29.25
C GLU A 30 -31.62 7.33 -27.72
N PRO A 31 -31.09 6.24 -27.10
CA PRO A 31 -30.98 6.21 -25.64
C PRO A 31 -29.99 7.32 -25.24
N SER A 32 -30.52 8.34 -24.61
CA SER A 32 -29.72 9.37 -23.93
C SER A 32 -28.94 8.64 -22.86
N SER A 33 -27.66 8.40 -23.09
CA SER A 33 -26.69 8.07 -22.06
C SER A 33 -26.67 9.28 -21.11
N SER A 34 -27.42 9.19 -20.03
CA SER A 34 -27.26 10.12 -18.92
C SER A 34 -25.88 9.81 -18.31
N ALA A 35 -24.92 10.69 -18.59
CA ALA A 35 -23.73 10.79 -17.76
C ALA A 35 -24.19 10.91 -16.29
N PRO A 36 -23.50 10.24 -15.32
CA PRO A 36 -23.78 10.47 -13.93
C PRO A 36 -23.72 11.97 -13.66
N ALA A 37 -24.72 12.51 -12.98
CA ALA A 37 -24.67 13.87 -12.47
C ALA A 37 -23.43 13.95 -11.57
N ALA A 38 -22.55 14.92 -11.83
CA ALA A 38 -21.53 15.30 -10.85
C ALA A 38 -22.28 15.64 -9.55
N THR A 39 -22.09 14.85 -8.52
CA THR A 39 -22.57 15.17 -7.18
C THR A 39 -21.68 16.31 -6.70
N ASP A 40 -22.26 17.40 -6.20
CA ASP A 40 -21.54 18.47 -5.47
C ASP A 40 -21.04 17.96 -4.10
N ASP A 41 -21.10 16.65 -3.85
CA ASP A 41 -20.73 16.02 -2.59
C ASP A 41 -19.22 15.70 -2.62
N ILE A 42 -18.52 16.17 -1.59
CA ILE A 42 -17.11 15.91 -1.38
C ILE A 42 -16.93 14.42 -1.07
N VAL A 43 -16.03 13.75 -1.80
CA VAL A 43 -15.67 12.36 -1.54
C VAL A 43 -14.80 12.27 -0.30
N THR A 44 -15.25 11.52 0.71
CA THR A 44 -14.51 11.34 1.96
C THR A 44 -13.74 10.03 1.93
N ILE A 45 -12.40 10.12 2.08
CA ILE A 45 -11.48 8.98 2.02
C ILE A 45 -10.80 8.79 3.37
N GLY A 46 -10.90 7.60 3.95
CA GLY A 46 -10.12 7.23 5.13
C GLY A 46 -8.75 6.70 4.71
N LEU A 47 -7.65 7.32 5.15
CA LEU A 47 -6.30 6.76 5.01
C LEU A 47 -5.85 6.16 6.35
N ILE A 48 -5.54 4.86 6.36
CA ILE A 48 -5.13 4.14 7.57
C ILE A 48 -3.73 3.56 7.35
N THR A 49 -2.75 3.96 8.18
CA THR A 49 -1.39 3.44 8.18
C THR A 49 -1.11 2.61 9.44
N LYS A 50 -0.03 1.77 9.42
CA LYS A 50 0.24 0.82 10.51
C LYS A 50 0.72 1.46 11.80
N PHE A 51 1.74 2.34 11.75
CA PHE A 51 2.38 2.95 12.92
C PHE A 51 3.27 4.14 12.51
N PRO A 52 3.63 5.03 13.44
CA PRO A 52 4.49 6.17 13.15
C PRO A 52 5.92 5.71 12.84
N VAL A 53 6.35 5.94 11.59
CA VAL A 53 7.71 5.73 11.07
C VAL A 53 7.85 6.53 9.79
N ASP A 54 9.05 6.96 9.44
CA ASP A 54 9.30 7.83 8.28
C ASP A 54 8.65 7.34 6.99
N PHE A 55 8.61 6.02 6.76
CA PHE A 55 7.94 5.43 5.59
C PHE A 55 6.47 5.83 5.50
N TYR A 56 5.71 5.69 6.59
CA TYR A 56 4.30 6.06 6.61
C TYR A 56 4.09 7.56 6.74
N ASP A 57 5.01 8.29 7.37
CA ASP A 57 4.93 9.76 7.44
C ASP A 57 5.08 10.37 6.05
N ILE A 58 6.02 9.89 5.23
CA ILE A 58 6.19 10.28 3.82
C ILE A 58 4.92 9.94 3.01
N MET A 59 4.33 8.75 3.22
CA MET A 59 3.10 8.34 2.56
C MET A 59 1.93 9.27 2.91
N VAL A 60 1.74 9.56 4.20
CA VAL A 60 0.68 10.45 4.70
C VAL A 60 0.87 11.88 4.20
N ASP A 61 2.10 12.39 4.17
CA ASP A 61 2.37 13.76 3.70
C ASP A 61 2.08 13.91 2.20
N ALA A 62 2.41 12.90 1.38
CA ALA A 62 2.04 12.90 -0.03
C ALA A 62 0.52 12.79 -0.25
N ALA A 63 -0.18 12.04 0.59
CA ALA A 63 -1.64 11.99 0.56
C ALA A 63 -2.28 13.33 0.97
N LYS A 64 -1.72 14.03 1.97
CA LYS A 64 -2.16 15.40 2.34
C LYS A 64 -1.92 16.41 1.23
N GLU A 65 -0.79 16.30 0.52
CA GLU A 65 -0.51 17.16 -0.63
C GLU A 65 -1.53 16.90 -1.75
N TRP A 66 -1.88 15.66 -2.01
CA TRP A 66 -2.91 15.30 -2.96
C TRP A 66 -4.27 15.89 -2.55
N ASP A 67 -4.70 15.69 -1.29
CA ASP A 67 -5.94 16.22 -0.69
C ASP A 67 -6.05 17.74 -0.84
N ALA A 68 -4.97 18.47 -0.55
CA ALA A 68 -4.94 19.93 -0.68
C ALA A 68 -5.09 20.42 -2.13
N ASN A 69 -4.83 19.57 -3.12
CA ASN A 69 -4.92 19.87 -4.55
C ASN A 69 -6.17 19.31 -5.22
N GLU A 70 -6.97 18.49 -4.52
CA GLU A 70 -8.21 17.86 -5.03
C GLU A 70 -9.43 18.40 -4.28
N PRO A 71 -10.06 19.49 -4.78
CA PRO A 71 -11.16 20.15 -4.07
C PRO A 71 -12.44 19.30 -3.99
N GLY A 72 -12.50 18.18 -4.73
CA GLY A 72 -13.60 17.23 -4.71
C GLY A 72 -13.48 16.15 -3.64
N ALA A 73 -12.41 16.15 -2.84
CA ALA A 73 -12.15 15.13 -1.83
C ALA A 73 -11.80 15.72 -0.46
N GLU A 74 -11.93 14.90 0.57
CA GLU A 74 -11.43 15.13 1.93
C GLU A 74 -10.81 13.84 2.44
N VAL A 75 -9.56 13.88 2.92
CA VAL A 75 -8.87 12.70 3.45
C VAL A 75 -8.81 12.75 4.99
N ILE A 76 -9.35 11.71 5.63
CA ILE A 76 -9.33 11.51 7.09
C ILE A 76 -8.23 10.49 7.42
N TYR A 77 -7.38 10.82 8.40
CA TYR A 77 -6.20 10.02 8.73
C TYR A 77 -6.40 9.24 10.04
N ALA A 78 -5.96 7.99 10.03
CA ALA A 78 -5.84 7.17 11.23
C ALA A 78 -4.58 6.29 11.14
N GLN A 79 -4.09 5.84 12.30
CA GLN A 79 -2.87 5.07 12.38
C GLN A 79 -2.96 4.07 13.54
N GLY A 80 -2.41 2.87 13.35
CA GLY A 80 -2.18 1.90 14.42
C GLY A 80 -0.94 2.25 15.25
N SER A 81 -0.56 1.37 16.16
CA SER A 81 0.54 1.59 17.11
C SER A 81 1.80 0.77 16.80
N SER A 82 1.69 -0.30 16.00
CA SER A 82 2.81 -1.14 15.58
C SER A 82 2.50 -1.93 14.30
N GLY A 83 3.52 -2.55 13.72
CA GLY A 83 3.37 -3.40 12.52
C GLY A 83 2.52 -4.65 12.73
N THR A 84 2.20 -5.01 13.97
CA THR A 84 1.40 -6.18 14.36
C THR A 84 0.13 -5.81 15.15
N ASP A 85 -0.25 -4.53 15.16
CA ASP A 85 -1.41 -4.00 15.89
C ASP A 85 -2.70 -4.19 15.09
N ASP A 86 -3.14 -5.43 14.91
CA ASP A 86 -4.41 -5.72 14.23
C ASP A 86 -5.61 -5.08 14.96
N GLU A 87 -5.61 -5.03 16.29
CA GLU A 87 -6.72 -4.47 17.08
C GLU A 87 -6.87 -2.97 16.85
N GLY A 88 -5.76 -2.22 16.86
CA GLY A 88 -5.76 -0.78 16.59
C GLY A 88 -6.19 -0.46 15.16
N VAL A 89 -5.73 -1.23 14.18
CA VAL A 89 -6.12 -1.07 12.78
C VAL A 89 -7.61 -1.42 12.57
N ILE A 90 -8.12 -2.49 13.20
CA ILE A 90 -9.56 -2.83 13.19
C ILE A 90 -10.39 -1.69 13.79
N ALA A 91 -9.96 -1.12 14.92
CA ALA A 91 -10.66 0.02 15.52
C ALA A 91 -10.66 1.26 14.58
N ALA A 92 -9.56 1.50 13.85
CA ALA A 92 -9.50 2.55 12.86
C ALA A 92 -10.50 2.31 11.69
N ILE A 93 -10.56 1.08 11.16
CA ILE A 93 -11.55 0.70 10.13
C ILE A 93 -12.97 0.96 10.62
N GLN A 94 -13.31 0.49 11.83
CA GLN A 94 -14.64 0.70 12.43
C GLN A 94 -14.97 2.18 12.61
N SER A 95 -13.97 2.99 12.95
CA SER A 95 -14.14 4.44 13.06
C SER A 95 -14.48 5.07 11.71
N MET A 96 -13.76 4.69 10.63
CA MET A 96 -14.04 5.17 9.27
C MET A 96 -15.42 4.76 8.78
N VAL A 97 -15.82 3.50 9.01
CA VAL A 97 -17.18 3.01 8.69
C VAL A 97 -18.24 3.79 9.45
N THR A 98 -18.01 4.09 10.73
CA THR A 98 -18.96 4.87 11.57
C THR A 98 -19.06 6.33 11.10
N GLN A 99 -17.98 6.90 10.61
CA GLN A 99 -17.94 8.25 10.04
C GLN A 99 -18.62 8.32 8.65
N GLY A 100 -18.85 7.16 8.01
CA GLY A 100 -19.51 7.08 6.71
C GLY A 100 -18.63 7.56 5.57
N VAL A 101 -17.33 7.23 5.61
CA VAL A 101 -16.43 7.52 4.49
C VAL A 101 -16.86 6.76 3.22
N ASP A 102 -16.57 7.31 2.04
CA ASP A 102 -16.91 6.69 0.76
C ASP A 102 -15.89 5.62 0.35
N ALA A 103 -14.63 5.80 0.76
CA ALA A 103 -13.57 4.83 0.51
C ALA A 103 -12.56 4.76 1.66
N ILE A 104 -11.84 3.64 1.75
CA ILE A 104 -10.73 3.43 2.69
C ILE A 104 -9.50 3.01 1.89
N ALA A 105 -8.43 3.80 1.96
CA ALA A 105 -7.08 3.44 1.57
C ALA A 105 -6.35 2.97 2.83
N ILE A 106 -5.84 1.74 2.85
CA ILE A 106 -5.30 1.13 4.08
C ILE A 106 -4.06 0.31 3.83
N THR A 107 -3.08 0.46 4.74
CA THR A 107 -1.96 -0.48 4.88
C THR A 107 -2.34 -1.55 5.91
N PRO A 108 -2.74 -2.77 5.51
CA PRO A 108 -3.14 -3.82 6.45
C PRO A 108 -1.94 -4.33 7.25
N THR A 109 -2.12 -4.56 8.55
CA THR A 109 -1.09 -5.18 9.41
C THR A 109 -0.92 -6.67 9.13
N SER A 110 -2.02 -7.35 8.87
CA SER A 110 -2.06 -8.78 8.55
C SER A 110 -3.37 -9.15 7.82
N PRO A 111 -3.50 -10.39 7.28
CA PRO A 111 -4.78 -10.88 6.73
C PRO A 111 -5.93 -10.92 7.73
N ASN A 112 -5.67 -10.86 9.05
CA ASN A 112 -6.71 -10.90 10.07
C ASN A 112 -7.69 -9.71 10.00
N VAL A 113 -7.25 -8.57 9.44
CA VAL A 113 -8.11 -7.38 9.30
C VAL A 113 -9.14 -7.51 8.17
N ALA A 114 -9.00 -8.51 7.28
CA ALA A 114 -9.88 -8.72 6.12
C ALA A 114 -11.36 -8.84 6.50
N GLY A 115 -11.66 -9.48 7.63
CA GLY A 115 -13.04 -9.61 8.11
C GLY A 115 -13.71 -8.28 8.44
N GLU A 116 -12.95 -7.29 8.92
CA GLU A 116 -13.48 -5.95 9.20
C GLU A 116 -13.55 -5.11 7.92
N LEU A 117 -12.58 -5.25 7.03
CA LEU A 117 -12.62 -4.62 5.70
C LEU A 117 -13.81 -5.13 4.88
N GLN A 118 -14.17 -6.42 4.99
CA GLN A 118 -15.36 -6.96 4.33
C GLN A 118 -16.64 -6.27 4.81
N LYS A 119 -16.75 -5.95 6.10
CA LYS A 119 -17.91 -5.19 6.61
C LYS A 119 -17.97 -3.77 6.04
N ALA A 120 -16.82 -3.13 5.80
CA ALA A 120 -16.78 -1.85 5.10
C ALA A 120 -17.29 -1.98 3.66
N VAL A 121 -16.83 -3.02 2.92
CA VAL A 121 -17.33 -3.32 1.57
C VAL A 121 -18.83 -3.62 1.57
N ASP A 122 -19.32 -4.41 2.52
CA ASP A 122 -20.75 -4.74 2.65
C ASP A 122 -21.60 -3.49 2.98
N ALA A 123 -21.00 -2.47 3.57
CA ALA A 123 -21.61 -1.16 3.81
C ALA A 123 -21.53 -0.22 2.58
N GLY A 124 -20.93 -0.64 1.48
CA GLY A 124 -20.80 0.13 0.24
C GLY A 124 -19.54 1.00 0.15
N ILE A 125 -18.57 0.82 1.06
CA ILE A 125 -17.31 1.56 1.09
C ILE A 125 -16.28 0.86 0.19
N TYR A 126 -15.64 1.60 -0.71
CA TYR A 126 -14.55 1.06 -1.53
C TYR A 126 -13.29 0.86 -0.69
N VAL A 127 -12.56 -0.23 -0.93
CA VAL A 127 -11.32 -0.53 -0.20
C VAL A 127 -10.15 -0.66 -1.16
N ILE A 128 -9.14 0.16 -0.93
CA ILE A 128 -7.85 0.16 -1.62
C ILE A 128 -6.80 -0.33 -0.62
N LEU A 129 -6.10 -1.40 -0.96
CA LEU A 129 -4.94 -1.82 -0.17
C LEU A 129 -3.72 -1.03 -0.61
N VAL A 130 -2.92 -0.55 0.33
CA VAL A 130 -1.71 0.23 0.08
C VAL A 130 -0.54 -0.45 0.77
N ASP A 131 0.62 -0.51 0.11
CA ASP A 131 1.86 -1.11 0.60
C ASP A 131 1.79 -2.64 0.76
N ASN A 132 0.82 -3.17 1.48
CA ASN A 132 0.65 -4.61 1.71
C ASN A 132 -0.65 -5.13 1.10
N ASP A 133 -0.59 -6.30 0.50
CA ASP A 133 -1.76 -7.03 0.00
C ASP A 133 -2.33 -8.01 1.05
N ILE A 134 -3.57 -8.39 0.84
CA ILE A 134 -4.24 -9.56 1.42
C ILE A 134 -4.65 -10.44 0.23
N PRO A 135 -3.76 -11.36 -0.24
CA PRO A 135 -3.93 -12.04 -1.54
C PRO A 135 -5.26 -12.80 -1.68
N ASP A 136 -5.69 -13.49 -0.63
CA ASP A 136 -6.89 -14.35 -0.64
C ASP A 136 -8.19 -13.59 -0.32
N TRP A 137 -8.15 -12.24 -0.33
CA TRP A 137 -9.33 -11.43 -0.08
C TRP A 137 -9.74 -10.64 -1.33
N ASP A 138 -10.91 -10.95 -1.87
CA ASP A 138 -11.42 -10.38 -3.13
C ASP A 138 -12.20 -9.06 -2.97
N GLY A 139 -12.39 -8.56 -1.73
CA GLY A 139 -13.15 -7.34 -1.46
C GLY A 139 -12.43 -6.03 -1.80
N LYS A 140 -11.14 -6.08 -2.10
CA LYS A 140 -10.34 -4.91 -2.49
C LYS A 140 -10.66 -4.45 -3.92
N SER A 141 -10.67 -3.14 -4.16
CA SER A 141 -10.84 -2.57 -5.50
C SER A 141 -9.52 -2.62 -6.30
N THR A 142 -8.41 -2.40 -5.63
CA THR A 142 -7.04 -2.51 -6.17
C THR A 142 -6.02 -2.58 -5.04
N VAL A 143 -4.77 -2.88 -5.39
CA VAL A 143 -3.60 -2.79 -4.51
C VAL A 143 -2.62 -1.79 -5.09
N VAL A 144 -2.16 -0.84 -4.29
CA VAL A 144 -1.12 0.15 -4.64
C VAL A 144 0.14 -0.21 -3.86
N THR A 145 1.12 -0.82 -4.50
CA THR A 145 2.28 -1.39 -3.81
C THR A 145 3.52 -1.44 -4.71
N THR A 146 4.66 -1.74 -4.12
CA THR A 146 5.88 -2.13 -4.81
C THR A 146 5.79 -3.61 -5.21
N ASP A 147 6.33 -3.99 -6.36
CA ASP A 147 6.63 -5.38 -6.66
C ASP A 147 7.77 -5.86 -5.74
N ASN A 148 7.39 -6.43 -4.60
CA ASN A 148 8.32 -6.81 -3.54
C ASN A 148 9.24 -7.98 -3.95
N TYR A 149 8.71 -8.91 -4.76
CA TYR A 149 9.52 -10.02 -5.27
C TYR A 149 10.58 -9.50 -6.26
N ALA A 150 10.20 -8.66 -7.21
CA ALA A 150 11.14 -8.00 -8.13
C ALA A 150 12.15 -7.11 -7.37
N GLY A 151 11.73 -6.46 -6.28
CA GLY A 151 12.66 -5.75 -5.38
C GLY A 151 13.68 -6.68 -4.74
N GLY A 152 13.25 -7.86 -4.30
CA GLY A 152 14.15 -8.93 -3.84
C GLY A 152 15.11 -9.38 -4.91
N GLU A 153 14.62 -9.61 -6.15
CA GLU A 153 15.46 -9.96 -7.29
C GLU A 153 16.56 -8.91 -7.58
N LEU A 154 16.23 -7.60 -7.45
CA LEU A 154 17.24 -6.52 -7.58
C LEU A 154 18.36 -6.64 -6.53
N ALA A 155 18.01 -6.92 -5.26
CA ALA A 155 19.00 -7.18 -4.23
C ALA A 155 19.85 -8.42 -4.57
N GLY A 156 19.21 -9.51 -4.99
CA GLY A 156 19.85 -10.74 -5.40
C GLY A 156 20.82 -10.53 -6.56
N GLN A 157 20.42 -9.81 -7.59
CA GLN A 157 21.26 -9.48 -8.73
C GLN A 157 22.46 -8.62 -8.30
N TRP A 158 22.23 -7.67 -7.38
CA TRP A 158 23.34 -6.88 -6.84
C TRP A 158 24.37 -7.76 -6.12
N PHE A 159 23.93 -8.74 -5.31
CA PHE A 159 24.85 -9.70 -4.66
C PHE A 159 25.62 -10.52 -5.69
N LEU A 160 24.96 -11.07 -6.72
CA LEU A 160 25.65 -11.82 -7.79
C LEU A 160 26.77 -11.03 -8.46
N ASP A 161 26.53 -9.74 -8.71
CA ASP A 161 27.45 -8.89 -9.46
C ASP A 161 28.60 -8.34 -8.62
N ASN A 162 28.44 -8.26 -7.28
CA ASN A 162 29.34 -7.47 -6.42
C ASN A 162 30.03 -8.24 -5.31
N VAL A 163 29.58 -9.47 -4.96
CA VAL A 163 30.25 -10.24 -3.92
C VAL A 163 30.81 -11.56 -4.45
N PRO A 164 31.89 -12.11 -3.86
CA PRO A 164 32.44 -13.39 -4.26
C PRO A 164 31.48 -14.56 -4.00
N ALA A 165 31.58 -15.61 -4.81
CA ALA A 165 30.85 -16.85 -4.55
C ALA A 165 31.29 -17.46 -3.20
N GLY A 166 30.31 -17.94 -2.43
CA GLY A 166 30.52 -18.48 -1.07
C GLY A 166 30.48 -17.44 0.05
N THR A 167 30.21 -16.15 -0.28
CA THR A 167 30.03 -15.08 0.72
C THR A 167 29.01 -15.51 1.79
N LYS A 168 29.38 -15.37 3.07
CA LYS A 168 28.55 -15.68 4.22
C LYS A 168 27.55 -14.56 4.48
N LEU A 169 26.28 -14.83 4.21
CA LEU A 169 25.18 -13.89 4.31
C LEU A 169 24.33 -14.16 5.54
N ALA A 170 24.03 -13.12 6.31
CA ALA A 170 22.96 -13.15 7.29
C ALA A 170 21.74 -12.35 6.78
N ILE A 171 20.53 -12.81 7.12
CA ILE A 171 19.28 -12.20 6.72
C ILE A 171 18.52 -11.71 7.95
N LEU A 172 18.19 -10.43 7.96
CA LEU A 172 17.26 -9.80 8.90
C LEU A 172 15.89 -9.77 8.26
N GLN A 173 15.05 -10.75 8.60
CA GLN A 173 13.71 -10.89 8.06
C GLN A 173 12.76 -9.85 8.66
N GLY A 174 11.68 -9.52 7.96
CA GLY A 174 10.60 -8.69 8.50
C GLY A 174 9.66 -9.46 9.44
N VAL A 175 8.37 -9.12 9.40
CA VAL A 175 7.29 -9.87 10.07
C VAL A 175 7.02 -11.13 9.27
N LEU A 176 7.24 -12.29 9.86
CA LEU A 176 7.02 -13.58 9.18
C LEU A 176 5.54 -13.77 8.80
N GLY A 177 5.31 -14.24 7.59
CA GLY A 177 3.97 -14.45 7.04
C GLY A 177 3.33 -13.15 6.52
N ASN A 178 4.07 -12.05 6.47
CA ASN A 178 3.68 -10.88 5.70
C ASN A 178 4.17 -11.08 4.26
N PRO A 179 3.26 -11.19 3.26
CA PRO A 179 3.64 -11.54 1.89
C PRO A 179 4.69 -10.60 1.30
N SER A 180 4.55 -9.28 1.48
CA SER A 180 5.50 -8.31 0.95
C SER A 180 6.92 -8.51 1.48
N LEU A 181 7.06 -8.83 2.78
CA LEU A 181 8.36 -9.01 3.41
C LEU A 181 8.98 -10.38 3.11
N ASP A 182 8.13 -11.41 3.02
CA ASP A 182 8.57 -12.75 2.62
C ASP A 182 9.02 -12.76 1.15
N ASP A 183 8.30 -12.06 0.25
CA ASP A 183 8.65 -11.92 -1.18
C ASP A 183 10.00 -11.25 -1.39
N ARG A 184 10.36 -10.22 -0.59
CA ARG A 184 11.69 -9.57 -0.64
C ARG A 184 12.82 -10.55 -0.38
N VAL A 185 12.66 -11.40 0.62
CA VAL A 185 13.64 -12.43 0.97
C VAL A 185 13.68 -13.53 -0.08
N GLN A 186 12.50 -14.00 -0.51
CA GLN A 186 12.39 -15.08 -1.49
C GLN A 186 12.95 -14.66 -2.85
N GLY A 187 12.60 -13.47 -3.35
CA GLY A 187 13.12 -12.95 -4.62
C GLY A 187 14.65 -12.83 -4.60
N MET A 188 15.23 -12.35 -3.48
CA MET A 188 16.67 -12.30 -3.32
C MET A 188 17.30 -13.69 -3.34
N LEU A 189 16.75 -14.64 -2.57
CA LEU A 189 17.27 -16.01 -2.49
C LEU A 189 17.17 -16.77 -3.81
N ASP A 190 16.08 -16.60 -4.56
CA ASP A 190 15.89 -17.26 -5.85
C ASP A 190 16.91 -16.82 -6.90
N VAL A 191 17.37 -15.56 -6.83
CA VAL A 191 18.41 -15.03 -7.72
C VAL A 191 19.80 -15.45 -7.27
N VAL A 192 20.14 -15.31 -5.99
CA VAL A 192 21.51 -15.61 -5.53
C VAL A 192 21.80 -17.12 -5.51
N GLY A 193 20.78 -17.97 -5.29
CA GLY A 193 20.94 -19.42 -5.26
C GLY A 193 22.11 -19.85 -4.38
N ASP A 194 22.98 -20.70 -4.94
CA ASP A 194 24.18 -21.21 -4.26
C ASP A 194 25.37 -20.22 -4.28
N HIS A 195 25.18 -19.00 -4.81
CA HIS A 195 26.27 -17.99 -4.86
C HIS A 195 26.66 -17.48 -3.48
N VAL A 196 25.71 -17.40 -2.53
CA VAL A 196 25.97 -17.05 -1.13
C VAL A 196 25.72 -18.24 -0.21
N THR A 197 26.29 -18.20 0.99
CA THR A 197 26.01 -19.17 2.04
C THR A 197 25.21 -18.46 3.15
N VAL A 198 23.92 -18.72 3.25
CA VAL A 198 23.11 -18.18 4.35
C VAL A 198 23.52 -18.83 5.66
N VAL A 199 24.04 -18.02 6.60
CA VAL A 199 24.54 -18.47 7.91
C VAL A 199 23.58 -18.16 9.05
N ALA A 200 22.66 -17.23 8.86
CA ALA A 200 21.62 -16.89 9.82
C ALA A 200 20.41 -16.24 9.13
N GLU A 201 19.22 -16.53 9.65
CA GLU A 201 17.99 -15.84 9.32
C GLU A 201 17.27 -15.50 10.63
N THR A 202 16.97 -14.22 10.85
CA THR A 202 16.41 -13.76 12.14
C THR A 202 15.25 -12.79 11.89
N PRO A 203 14.04 -13.11 12.38
CA PRO A 203 12.91 -12.18 12.34
C PRO A 203 13.17 -10.93 13.19
N THR A 204 12.87 -9.77 12.63
CA THR A 204 13.10 -8.48 13.31
C THR A 204 11.83 -7.62 13.40
N ASP A 205 10.71 -8.07 12.80
CA ASP A 205 9.42 -7.37 12.74
C ASP A 205 9.56 -5.92 12.22
N CYS A 206 10.56 -5.65 11.38
CA CYS A 206 10.92 -4.31 10.90
C CYS A 206 11.23 -3.30 12.03
N ASP A 207 11.68 -3.79 13.19
CA ASP A 207 12.01 -3.00 14.37
C ASP A 207 13.53 -2.79 14.49
N GLN A 208 13.95 -1.53 14.69
CA GLN A 208 15.38 -1.16 14.78
C GLN A 208 16.08 -1.81 15.97
N THR A 209 15.42 -1.88 17.14
CA THR A 209 16.00 -2.49 18.34
C THR A 209 16.17 -4.00 18.18
N LYS A 210 15.19 -4.67 17.54
CA LYS A 210 15.32 -6.09 17.21
C LYS A 210 16.43 -6.34 16.21
N GLY A 211 16.59 -5.45 15.22
CA GLY A 211 17.70 -5.49 14.26
C GLY A 211 19.07 -5.36 14.93
N LEU A 212 19.21 -4.42 15.88
CA LEU A 212 20.43 -4.28 16.71
C LEU A 212 20.74 -5.59 17.45
N ASN A 213 19.77 -6.15 18.17
CA ASN A 213 19.97 -7.36 18.97
C ASN A 213 20.28 -8.56 18.06
N ALA A 214 19.54 -8.73 16.97
CA ALA A 214 19.79 -9.80 16.00
C ALA A 214 21.20 -9.72 15.41
N ALA A 215 21.65 -8.53 15.03
CA ALA A 215 23.00 -8.34 14.49
C ALA A 215 24.09 -8.65 15.54
N GLN A 216 23.91 -8.27 16.82
CA GLN A 216 24.83 -8.64 17.90
C GLN A 216 24.94 -10.15 18.06
N ASP A 217 23.82 -10.86 18.04
CA ASP A 217 23.78 -12.32 18.14
C ASP A 217 24.43 -12.98 16.91
N ILE A 218 24.14 -12.48 15.71
CA ILE A 218 24.71 -12.96 14.44
C ILE A 218 26.23 -12.80 14.46
N LEU A 219 26.74 -11.60 14.76
CA LEU A 219 28.19 -11.31 14.80
C LEU A 219 28.91 -12.15 15.85
N THR A 220 28.25 -12.50 16.94
CA THR A 220 28.81 -13.36 18.00
C THR A 220 28.85 -14.83 17.56
N ALA A 221 27.76 -15.31 16.96
CA ALA A 221 27.64 -16.72 16.55
C ALA A 221 28.39 -17.01 15.23
N ASN A 222 28.50 -16.03 14.34
CA ASN A 222 29.12 -16.13 13.02
C ASN A 222 30.16 -15.01 12.84
N PRO A 223 31.34 -15.08 13.54
CA PRO A 223 32.35 -14.01 13.50
C PRO A 223 32.97 -13.81 12.11
N ASP A 224 32.69 -14.68 11.18
CA ASP A 224 33.15 -14.66 9.81
C ASP A 224 32.00 -14.37 8.79
N VAL A 225 30.88 -13.78 9.28
CA VAL A 225 29.85 -13.23 8.40
C VAL A 225 30.42 -12.06 7.58
N GLU A 226 30.08 -12.01 6.30
CA GLU A 226 30.65 -11.05 5.34
C GLU A 226 29.60 -10.08 4.81
N ALA A 227 28.31 -10.48 4.87
CA ALA A 227 27.20 -9.67 4.38
C ALA A 227 25.96 -9.78 5.27
N ILE A 228 25.17 -8.70 5.29
CA ILE A 228 23.84 -8.66 5.92
C ILE A 228 22.85 -8.11 4.88
N TYR A 229 21.76 -8.85 4.66
CA TYR A 229 20.58 -8.38 3.95
C TYR A 229 19.46 -8.15 4.94
N ALA A 230 18.76 -7.02 4.84
CA ALA A 230 17.58 -6.73 5.64
C ALA A 230 16.35 -6.47 4.75
N ALA A 231 15.26 -7.16 5.06
CA ALA A 231 14.01 -7.04 4.30
C ALA A 231 13.28 -5.71 4.51
N CYS A 232 13.75 -4.85 5.42
CA CYS A 232 13.28 -3.48 5.68
C CYS A 232 14.38 -2.62 6.29
N GLY A 233 14.28 -1.30 6.15
CA GLY A 233 15.32 -0.34 6.56
C GLY A 233 15.62 -0.31 8.04
N PRO A 234 14.64 -0.14 8.95
CA PRO A 234 14.91 0.03 10.38
C PRO A 234 15.80 -1.05 11.03
N PRO A 235 15.62 -2.36 10.76
CA PRO A 235 16.52 -3.39 11.26
C PRO A 235 17.97 -3.21 10.82
N LEU A 236 18.22 -2.76 9.59
CA LEU A 236 19.57 -2.56 9.11
C LEU A 236 20.25 -1.36 9.78
N LEU A 237 19.49 -0.28 10.02
CA LEU A 237 19.99 0.85 10.82
C LEU A 237 20.38 0.40 12.24
N GLY A 238 19.58 -0.50 12.85
CA GLY A 238 19.94 -1.13 14.12
C GLY A 238 21.20 -2.00 14.01
N ALA A 239 21.33 -2.79 12.93
CA ALA A 239 22.51 -3.62 12.70
C ALA A 239 23.79 -2.79 12.52
N HIS A 240 23.73 -1.59 11.94
CA HIS A 240 24.88 -0.69 11.84
C HIS A 240 25.44 -0.32 13.21
N GLU A 241 24.61 -0.13 14.24
CA GLU A 241 25.08 0.13 15.60
C GLU A 241 25.81 -1.09 16.20
N ALA A 242 25.36 -2.32 15.92
CA ALA A 242 26.04 -3.54 16.31
C ALA A 242 27.39 -3.69 15.59
N ILE A 243 27.40 -3.50 14.26
CA ILE A 243 28.61 -3.56 13.41
C ILE A 243 29.66 -2.55 13.90
N LYS A 244 29.24 -1.31 14.16
CA LYS A 244 30.12 -0.25 14.70
C LYS A 244 30.67 -0.60 16.08
N SER A 245 29.82 -1.11 16.97
CA SER A 245 30.22 -1.53 18.30
C SER A 245 31.22 -2.69 18.28
N ALA A 246 31.16 -3.55 17.28
CA ALA A 246 32.11 -4.63 17.03
C ALA A 246 33.41 -4.16 16.33
N GLY A 247 33.48 -2.90 15.89
CA GLY A 247 34.64 -2.37 15.16
C GLY A 247 34.74 -2.86 13.73
N LEU A 248 33.61 -3.27 13.13
CA LEU A 248 33.49 -3.85 11.76
C LEU A 248 32.92 -2.87 10.77
N GLU A 249 32.80 -1.59 11.10
CA GLU A 249 32.21 -0.56 10.23
C GLU A 249 32.93 -0.49 8.88
N GLY A 250 32.17 -0.57 7.77
CA GLY A 250 32.71 -0.59 6.42
C GLY A 250 33.40 -1.90 6.01
N MET A 251 33.39 -2.95 6.86
CA MET A 251 33.97 -4.25 6.55
C MET A 251 32.95 -5.26 6.07
N LEU A 252 31.66 -5.08 6.36
CA LEU A 252 30.58 -5.93 5.91
C LEU A 252 29.83 -5.27 4.75
N VAL A 253 29.39 -6.09 3.80
CA VAL A 253 28.40 -5.69 2.80
C VAL A 253 27.03 -5.63 3.48
N THR A 254 26.34 -4.50 3.36
CA THR A 254 25.02 -4.30 3.97
C THR A 254 24.03 -3.79 2.95
N ILE A 255 23.01 -4.58 2.67
CA ILE A 255 21.94 -4.24 1.72
C ILE A 255 20.61 -4.20 2.49
N GLY A 256 19.93 -3.06 2.40
CA GLY A 256 18.62 -2.82 3.00
C GLY A 256 17.49 -2.88 2.00
N PHE A 257 16.34 -2.53 2.50
CA PHE A 257 15.13 -2.29 1.72
C PHE A 257 14.44 -1.04 2.29
N ASP A 258 13.76 -0.27 1.44
CA ASP A 258 13.02 0.97 1.60
C ASP A 258 13.79 2.20 1.10
N ALA A 259 15.12 2.27 1.27
CA ALA A 259 15.97 3.43 0.97
C ALA A 259 15.42 4.72 1.59
N LEU A 260 15.01 4.66 2.85
CA LEU A 260 14.55 5.83 3.61
C LEU A 260 15.69 6.84 3.82
N PRO A 261 15.40 8.10 4.18
CA PRO A 261 16.42 9.15 4.30
C PRO A 261 17.65 8.78 5.11
N ASP A 262 17.48 8.07 6.24
CA ASP A 262 18.59 7.63 7.08
C ASP A 262 19.44 6.54 6.41
N GLU A 263 18.84 5.63 5.65
CA GLU A 263 19.59 4.64 4.84
C GLU A 263 20.34 5.34 3.69
N VAL A 264 19.70 6.28 2.99
CA VAL A 264 20.34 7.07 1.93
C VAL A 264 21.51 7.85 2.49
N ALA A 265 21.36 8.46 3.67
CA ALA A 265 22.46 9.15 4.36
C ALA A 265 23.62 8.18 4.72
N ALA A 266 23.28 6.97 5.19
CA ALA A 266 24.27 5.92 5.50
C ALA A 266 25.00 5.42 4.24
N ILE A 267 24.31 5.28 3.11
CA ILE A 267 24.90 4.91 1.81
C ILE A 267 25.87 6.00 1.34
N ILE A 268 25.47 7.27 1.40
CA ILE A 268 26.34 8.41 1.03
C ILE A 268 27.59 8.47 1.94
N ALA A 269 27.40 8.25 3.23
CA ALA A 269 28.50 8.20 4.21
C ALA A 269 29.42 6.98 4.03
N GLY A 270 28.96 5.92 3.35
CA GLY A 270 29.69 4.68 3.12
C GLY A 270 29.65 3.71 4.30
N THR A 271 28.69 3.87 5.22
CA THR A 271 28.42 2.95 6.33
C THR A 271 27.39 1.89 5.96
N GLN A 272 26.61 2.12 4.89
CA GLN A 272 25.74 1.14 4.25
C GLN A 272 26.15 0.99 2.78
N THR A 273 26.06 -0.23 2.25
CA THR A 273 26.46 -0.51 0.85
C THR A 273 25.38 -0.12 -0.12
N GLY A 274 24.11 -0.43 0.17
CA GLY A 274 22.98 -0.10 -0.67
C GLY A 274 21.64 -0.42 -0.02
N SER A 275 20.56 -0.07 -0.70
CA SER A 275 19.18 -0.39 -0.32
C SER A 275 18.29 -0.48 -1.55
N VAL A 276 17.29 -1.34 -1.53
CA VAL A 276 16.26 -1.37 -2.56
C VAL A 276 15.20 -0.34 -2.21
N ALA A 277 15.03 0.66 -3.06
CA ALA A 277 14.07 1.74 -2.82
C ALA A 277 12.63 1.29 -3.03
N GLN A 278 11.76 1.76 -2.16
CA GLN A 278 10.33 1.90 -2.38
C GLN A 278 9.96 3.38 -2.54
N PHE A 279 8.73 3.65 -2.96
CA PHE A 279 8.26 5.01 -3.18
C PHE A 279 7.01 5.32 -2.34
N PRO A 280 7.12 5.46 -1.01
CA PRO A 280 5.98 5.68 -0.12
C PRO A 280 5.17 6.94 -0.48
N ALA A 281 5.80 7.99 -1.00
CA ALA A 281 5.09 9.16 -1.50
C ALA A 281 4.13 8.82 -2.66
N LYS A 282 4.57 7.97 -3.60
CA LYS A 282 3.68 7.47 -4.67
C LYS A 282 2.57 6.58 -4.11
N MET A 283 2.88 5.73 -3.12
CA MET A 283 1.87 4.88 -2.47
C MET A 283 0.77 5.73 -1.84
N GLY A 284 1.14 6.81 -1.14
CA GLY A 284 0.18 7.72 -0.50
C GLY A 284 -0.70 8.43 -1.53
N SER A 285 -0.09 9.13 -2.47
CA SER A 285 -0.83 9.89 -3.49
C SER A 285 -1.68 9.00 -4.41
N LEU A 286 -1.13 7.87 -4.89
CA LEU A 286 -1.87 6.93 -5.74
C LEU A 286 -2.92 6.14 -4.98
N GLY A 287 -2.69 5.87 -3.69
CA GLY A 287 -3.67 5.18 -2.83
C GLY A 287 -4.94 6.00 -2.65
N VAL A 288 -4.81 7.30 -2.32
CA VAL A 288 -5.98 8.18 -2.20
C VAL A 288 -6.59 8.53 -3.55
N GLN A 289 -5.77 8.67 -4.61
CA GLN A 289 -6.29 8.83 -5.97
C GLN A 289 -7.12 7.63 -6.42
N ALA A 290 -6.64 6.41 -6.22
CA ALA A 290 -7.38 5.19 -6.55
C ALA A 290 -8.67 5.06 -5.73
N ALA A 291 -8.68 5.51 -4.48
CA ALA A 291 -9.88 5.58 -3.66
C ALA A 291 -10.92 6.56 -4.25
N PHE A 292 -10.48 7.74 -4.62
CA PHE A 292 -11.30 8.75 -5.30
C PHE A 292 -11.86 8.22 -6.62
N ASP A 293 -11.01 7.65 -7.47
CA ASP A 293 -11.39 7.09 -8.78
C ASP A 293 -12.42 5.97 -8.64
N ALA A 294 -12.28 5.10 -7.63
CA ALA A 294 -13.24 4.04 -7.34
C ALA A 294 -14.63 4.61 -7.01
N VAL A 295 -14.70 5.65 -6.17
CA VAL A 295 -15.96 6.33 -5.81
C VAL A 295 -16.58 7.01 -7.03
N MET A 296 -15.74 7.59 -7.91
CA MET A 296 -16.18 8.20 -9.17
C MET A 296 -16.61 7.19 -10.23
N GLY A 297 -16.50 5.88 -9.96
CA GLY A 297 -16.93 4.79 -10.84
C GLY A 297 -15.92 4.43 -11.94
N GLU A 298 -14.67 4.84 -11.80
CA GLU A 298 -13.61 4.47 -12.73
C GLU A 298 -13.20 3.00 -12.53
N THR A 299 -12.78 2.37 -13.62
CA THR A 299 -12.27 0.99 -13.57
C THR A 299 -10.80 0.98 -13.21
N LEU A 300 -10.47 0.40 -12.06
CA LEU A 300 -9.09 0.29 -11.60
C LEU A 300 -8.43 -1.01 -12.10
N PRO A 301 -7.11 -1.00 -12.38
CA PRO A 301 -6.37 -2.25 -12.58
C PRO A 301 -6.29 -3.02 -11.24
N PRO A 302 -6.09 -4.34 -11.25
CA PRO A 302 -6.01 -5.13 -10.01
C PRO A 302 -4.81 -4.76 -9.12
N LEU A 303 -3.76 -4.18 -9.73
CA LEU A 303 -2.54 -3.72 -9.06
C LEU A 303 -2.02 -2.44 -9.72
N ILE A 304 -1.61 -1.49 -8.89
CA ILE A 304 -0.90 -0.27 -9.28
C ILE A 304 0.52 -0.38 -8.70
N ASP A 305 1.49 -0.68 -9.56
CA ASP A 305 2.89 -0.78 -9.16
C ASP A 305 3.49 0.62 -9.00
N THR A 306 4.09 0.88 -7.83
CA THR A 306 4.77 2.14 -7.53
C THR A 306 6.22 2.16 -8.01
N GLY A 307 6.73 1.00 -8.45
CA GLY A 307 8.09 0.80 -8.90
C GLY A 307 9.08 0.53 -7.75
N THR A 308 10.30 0.15 -8.13
CA THR A 308 11.42 -0.09 -7.22
C THR A 308 12.75 0.19 -7.92
N ALA A 309 13.82 0.43 -7.16
CA ALA A 309 15.15 0.68 -7.71
C ALA A 309 16.25 0.29 -6.72
N MET A 310 17.39 -0.20 -7.21
CA MET A 310 18.57 -0.39 -6.38
C MET A 310 19.28 0.95 -6.16
N VAL A 311 19.45 1.33 -4.90
CA VAL A 311 20.17 2.53 -4.48
C VAL A 311 21.53 2.14 -3.94
N THR A 312 22.56 2.74 -4.51
CA THR A 312 23.95 2.57 -4.11
C THR A 312 24.61 3.95 -4.02
N LYS A 313 25.87 3.99 -3.66
CA LYS A 313 26.62 5.26 -3.59
C LYS A 313 26.60 6.06 -4.91
N ASP A 314 26.47 5.37 -6.03
CA ASP A 314 26.53 5.99 -7.35
C ASP A 314 25.28 6.84 -7.68
N ASN A 315 24.13 6.50 -7.10
CA ASN A 315 22.86 7.17 -7.37
C ASN A 315 22.11 7.66 -6.11
N ALA A 316 22.67 7.46 -4.91
CA ALA A 316 22.01 7.82 -3.66
C ALA A 316 21.63 9.32 -3.56
N ALA A 317 22.37 10.19 -4.28
CA ALA A 317 22.05 11.63 -4.30
C ALA A 317 20.69 11.94 -4.97
N ASP A 318 20.18 11.05 -5.82
CA ASP A 318 18.89 11.20 -6.49
C ASP A 318 17.69 10.81 -5.60
N PHE A 319 17.99 10.25 -4.41
CA PHE A 319 17.01 9.75 -3.45
C PHE A 319 16.99 10.55 -2.13
N GLN A 320 17.64 11.73 -2.10
CA GLN A 320 17.66 12.63 -0.94
C GLN A 320 16.38 13.47 -0.80
#